data_1e611caa109a5561c4914082ec20adf6
#
_entry.id   1e611caa109a5561c4914082ec20adf6
#
_cell.length_a   1.000
_cell.length_b   1.000
_cell.length_c   1.000
_cell.angle_alpha   90.00
_cell.angle_beta   90.00
_cell.angle_gamma   90.00
#
_symmetry.space_group_name_H-M   'P 1'
#
loop_
_entity.id
_entity.type
_entity.pdbx_description
1 polymer ?
#
loop_
_entity_poly.entity_id
_entity_poly.type
_entity_poly.pdbx_seq_one_letter_code
_entity_poly.pdbx_strand_id
1 'polypeptide(L)'
;RVEICNNASCDVLVSIHRNLYEDDPSINGVETWIHHELPEDDVFLAEAITTRLDAIAGIKSRGVRGGSMTDSEEDYRLNRNTRCVSCLVELGFMSNANDNRLITEKREETASAISDGIMEYLNSRK
;
A
#
# COMPACT_ATOMS: atom_id res chain seq x y z
N ARG A 1 11.99 0.44 11.61
CA ARG A 1 10.51 0.44 11.47
C ARG A 1 9.91 -0.87 11.92
N VAL A 2 10.35 -2.01 11.34
CA VAL A 2 9.86 -3.35 11.71
C VAL A 2 10.11 -3.63 13.20
N GLU A 3 11.28 -3.34 13.70
CA GLU A 3 11.65 -3.52 15.11
C GLU A 3 10.75 -2.70 16.03
N ILE A 4 10.50 -1.45 15.68
CA ILE A 4 9.62 -0.56 16.46
C ILE A 4 8.21 -1.16 16.52
N CYS A 5 7.67 -1.58 15.40
CA CYS A 5 6.34 -2.20 15.33
C CYS A 5 6.28 -3.48 16.15
N ASN A 6 7.25 -4.39 15.98
CA ASN A 6 7.27 -5.66 16.71
C ASN A 6 7.42 -5.45 18.21
N ASN A 7 8.23 -4.48 18.65
CA ASN A 7 8.42 -4.17 20.07
C ASN A 7 7.20 -3.48 20.68
N ALA A 8 6.47 -2.68 19.90
CA ALA A 8 5.26 -1.99 20.34
C ALA A 8 4.00 -2.88 20.30
N SER A 9 4.11 -4.10 19.75
CA SER A 9 2.96 -5.00 19.54
C SER A 9 1.84 -4.33 18.75
N CYS A 10 2.20 -3.71 17.63
CA CYS A 10 1.24 -3.02 16.76
C CYS A 10 0.19 -3.99 16.20
N ASP A 11 -1.03 -3.52 16.04
CA ASP A 11 -2.10 -4.27 15.38
C ASP A 11 -1.89 -4.33 13.85
N VAL A 12 -1.45 -3.21 13.28
CA VAL A 12 -1.16 -3.11 11.84
C VAL A 12 0.09 -2.28 11.59
N LEU A 13 0.74 -2.54 10.47
CA LEU A 13 1.84 -1.72 9.96
C LEU A 13 1.58 -1.38 8.49
N VAL A 14 1.38 -0.12 8.21
CA VAL A 14 1.21 0.37 6.83
C VAL A 14 2.39 1.27 6.49
N SER A 15 3.13 0.88 5.47
CA SER A 15 4.27 1.67 4.95
C SER A 15 3.85 2.37 3.67
N ILE A 16 4.10 3.68 3.59
CA ILE A 16 3.69 4.51 2.47
C ILE A 16 4.92 4.91 1.67
N HIS A 17 4.91 4.59 0.38
CA HIS A 17 6.01 4.80 -0.54
C HIS A 17 5.53 5.42 -1.86
N ARG A 18 6.49 5.82 -2.68
CA ARG A 18 6.29 6.19 -4.08
C ARG A 18 7.10 5.26 -4.96
N ASN A 19 6.50 4.76 -6.02
CA ASN A 19 7.13 3.86 -6.98
C ASN A 19 8.00 4.61 -7.99
N LEU A 20 8.87 3.89 -8.68
CA LEU A 20 9.71 4.45 -9.74
C LEU A 20 9.90 3.39 -10.83
N TYR A 21 9.65 3.75 -12.08
CA TYR A 21 9.94 2.91 -13.24
C TYR A 21 10.37 3.78 -14.43
N GLU A 22 11.68 4.01 -14.52
CA GLU A 22 12.26 4.94 -15.49
C GLU A 22 12.21 4.43 -16.92
N ASP A 23 12.16 3.11 -17.13
CA ASP A 23 12.13 2.47 -18.44
C ASP A 23 10.85 2.78 -19.23
N ASP A 24 9.76 3.07 -18.53
CA ASP A 24 8.49 3.45 -19.12
C ASP A 24 7.76 4.49 -18.25
N PRO A 25 7.97 5.79 -18.52
CA PRO A 25 7.32 6.85 -17.75
C PRO A 25 5.79 6.92 -17.90
N SER A 26 5.20 6.17 -18.84
CA SER A 26 3.75 6.11 -18.99
C SER A 26 3.07 5.25 -17.92
N ILE A 27 3.81 4.37 -17.25
CA ILE A 27 3.27 3.53 -16.18
C ILE A 27 2.85 4.40 -15.01
N ASN A 28 1.62 4.19 -14.52
CA ASN A 28 1.01 5.02 -13.49
C ASN A 28 0.07 4.21 -12.61
N GLY A 29 -0.34 4.80 -11.48
CA GLY A 29 -1.35 4.25 -10.59
C GLY A 29 -0.79 3.81 -9.24
N VAL A 30 -1.71 3.48 -8.35
CA VAL A 30 -1.42 3.03 -6.99
C VAL A 30 -1.46 1.52 -6.91
N GLU A 31 -0.61 0.95 -6.08
CA GLU A 31 -0.62 -0.50 -5.81
C GLU A 31 -0.23 -0.77 -4.37
N THR A 32 -0.68 -1.89 -3.83
CA THR A 32 -0.38 -2.28 -2.46
C THR A 32 0.24 -3.67 -2.44
N TRP A 33 1.39 -3.77 -1.81
CA TRP A 33 2.16 -5.01 -1.70
C TRP A 33 2.01 -5.64 -0.33
N ILE A 34 1.81 -6.95 -0.32
CA ILE A 34 1.71 -7.77 0.89
C ILE A 34 2.63 -8.99 0.78
N HIS A 35 2.67 -9.80 1.83
CA HIS A 35 3.42 -11.06 1.83
C HIS A 35 2.98 -11.94 0.65
N HIS A 36 3.94 -12.63 0.01
CA HIS A 36 3.69 -13.45 -1.19
C HIS A 36 2.71 -14.61 -0.95
N GLU A 37 2.57 -15.07 0.29
CA GLU A 37 1.61 -16.12 0.65
C GLU A 37 0.17 -15.61 0.77
N LEU A 38 -0.05 -14.31 0.60
CA LEU A 38 -1.36 -13.66 0.62
C LEU A 38 -2.17 -13.97 1.89
N PRO A 39 -1.64 -13.67 3.09
CA PRO A 39 -2.40 -13.86 4.32
C PRO A 39 -3.73 -13.11 4.27
N GLU A 40 -4.80 -13.77 4.71
CA GLU A 40 -6.16 -13.25 4.60
C GLU A 40 -6.33 -11.86 5.20
N ASP A 41 -5.76 -11.62 6.36
CA ASP A 41 -5.85 -10.32 7.04
C ASP A 41 -5.05 -9.23 6.30
N ASP A 42 -3.88 -9.57 5.75
CA ASP A 42 -3.09 -8.64 4.93
C ASP A 42 -3.86 -8.26 3.67
N VAL A 43 -4.50 -9.26 3.01
CA VAL A 43 -5.35 -9.02 1.84
C VAL A 43 -6.49 -8.08 2.18
N PHE A 44 -7.20 -8.32 3.30
CA PHE A 44 -8.29 -7.47 3.73
C PHE A 44 -7.85 -6.02 3.93
N LEU A 45 -6.77 -5.82 4.69
CA LEU A 45 -6.22 -4.49 4.94
C LEU A 45 -5.84 -3.79 3.63
N ALA A 46 -5.12 -4.49 2.77
CA ALA A 46 -4.64 -3.94 1.50
C ALA A 46 -5.79 -3.59 0.56
N GLU A 47 -6.80 -4.45 0.44
CA GLU A 47 -7.96 -4.18 -0.41
C GLU A 47 -8.81 -3.03 0.13
N ALA A 48 -8.99 -2.94 1.44
CA ALA A 48 -9.72 -1.84 2.06
C ALA A 48 -9.10 -0.48 1.73
N ILE A 49 -7.76 -0.40 1.75
CA ILE A 49 -7.02 0.80 1.39
C ILE A 49 -7.08 1.05 -0.12
N THR A 50 -6.77 0.03 -0.92
CA THR A 50 -6.63 0.17 -2.37
C THR A 50 -7.95 0.54 -3.04
N THR A 51 -9.06 -0.05 -2.60
CA THR A 51 -10.40 0.27 -3.12
C THR A 51 -10.75 1.73 -2.87
N ARG A 52 -10.40 2.27 -1.71
CA ARG A 52 -10.65 3.68 -1.40
C ARG A 52 -9.77 4.62 -2.19
N LEU A 53 -8.52 4.25 -2.44
CA LEU A 53 -7.64 5.03 -3.29
C LEU A 53 -8.16 5.07 -4.74
N ASP A 54 -8.65 3.93 -5.24
CA ASP A 54 -9.22 3.85 -6.60
C ASP A 54 -10.48 4.72 -6.77
N ALA A 55 -11.19 4.99 -5.69
CA ALA A 55 -12.38 5.83 -5.73
C ALA A 55 -12.05 7.34 -5.86
N ILE A 56 -10.80 7.74 -5.67
CA ILE A 56 -10.37 9.12 -5.81
C ILE A 56 -10.25 9.47 -7.30
N ALA A 57 -10.89 10.57 -7.71
CA ALA A 57 -10.88 10.99 -9.12
C ALA A 57 -9.45 11.14 -9.67
N GLY A 58 -9.18 10.46 -10.78
CA GLY A 58 -7.89 10.49 -11.47
C GLY A 58 -6.89 9.43 -11.00
N ILE A 59 -7.10 8.81 -9.85
CA ILE A 59 -6.22 7.75 -9.35
C ILE A 59 -6.66 6.41 -9.96
N LYS A 60 -5.69 5.66 -10.47
CA LYS A 60 -5.89 4.33 -11.03
C LYS A 60 -5.33 3.28 -10.08
N SER A 61 -6.11 2.26 -9.76
CA SER A 61 -5.63 1.12 -9.01
C SER A 61 -4.91 0.12 -9.91
N ARG A 62 -3.77 -0.37 -9.44
CA ARG A 62 -3.05 -1.51 -10.02
C ARG A 62 -3.26 -2.77 -9.17
N GLY A 63 -4.08 -2.69 -8.14
CA GLY A 63 -4.50 -3.80 -7.30
C GLY A 63 -3.56 -4.12 -6.13
N VAL A 64 -3.89 -5.21 -5.45
CA VAL A 64 -3.09 -5.79 -4.36
C VAL A 64 -2.20 -6.87 -4.96
N ARG A 65 -0.93 -6.88 -4.56
CA ARG A 65 0.09 -7.78 -5.09
C ARG A 65 0.88 -8.44 -3.97
N GLY A 66 1.21 -9.72 -4.15
CA GLY A 66 2.09 -10.44 -3.23
C GLY A 66 3.54 -10.39 -3.70
N GLY A 67 4.48 -10.37 -2.75
CA GLY A 67 5.90 -10.34 -3.05
C GLY A 67 6.48 -8.94 -3.17
N SER A 68 7.30 -8.73 -4.16
CA SER A 68 7.91 -7.43 -4.47
C SER A 68 7.89 -7.17 -5.98
N MET A 69 8.19 -5.94 -6.37
CA MET A 69 8.22 -5.54 -7.77
C MET A 69 9.22 -6.33 -8.62
N THR A 70 10.31 -6.80 -8.00
CA THR A 70 11.39 -7.53 -8.67
C THR A 70 11.25 -9.04 -8.59
N ASP A 71 10.49 -9.56 -7.62
CA ASP A 71 10.34 -11.00 -7.39
C ASP A 71 9.00 -11.30 -6.69
N SER A 72 8.16 -12.10 -7.33
CA SER A 72 6.84 -12.46 -6.80
C SER A 72 6.88 -13.39 -5.58
N GLU A 73 8.02 -13.99 -5.28
CA GLU A 73 8.20 -14.89 -4.13
C GLU A 73 9.09 -14.27 -3.04
N GLU A 74 9.66 -13.10 -3.29
CA GLU A 74 10.49 -12.38 -2.33
C GLU A 74 9.78 -11.11 -1.83
N ASP A 75 9.44 -11.10 -0.55
CA ASP A 75 8.69 -10.01 0.05
C ASP A 75 9.59 -8.80 0.33
N TYR A 76 8.96 -7.61 0.30
CA TYR A 76 9.57 -6.46 0.92
C TYR A 76 9.86 -6.78 2.40
N ARG A 77 11.01 -6.34 2.90
CA ARG A 77 11.45 -6.61 4.27
C ARG A 77 10.38 -6.32 5.32
N LEU A 78 9.62 -5.25 5.12
CA LEU A 78 8.54 -4.89 6.01
C LEU A 78 7.51 -6.00 6.12
N ASN A 79 7.03 -6.53 5.01
CA ASN A 79 6.02 -7.60 4.99
C ASN A 79 6.59 -8.94 5.47
N ARG A 80 7.88 -9.19 5.21
CA ARG A 80 8.54 -10.44 5.61
C ARG A 80 8.79 -10.55 7.11
N ASN A 81 9.21 -9.45 7.75
CA ASN A 81 9.73 -9.47 9.12
C ASN A 81 8.75 -8.93 10.17
N THR A 82 7.65 -8.29 9.76
CA THR A 82 6.65 -7.77 10.67
C THR A 82 5.74 -8.89 11.17
N ARG A 83 5.48 -8.91 12.48
CA ARG A 83 4.61 -9.92 13.12
C ARG A 83 3.13 -9.59 13.03
N CYS A 84 2.78 -8.33 12.87
CA CYS A 84 1.39 -7.92 12.72
C CYS A 84 0.97 -7.92 11.25
N VAL A 85 -0.32 -7.67 11.00
CA VAL A 85 -0.87 -7.46 9.66
C VAL A 85 -0.17 -6.27 9.02
N SER A 86 0.29 -6.42 7.80
CA SER A 86 1.09 -5.38 7.16
C SER A 86 0.82 -5.24 5.66
N CYS A 87 1.04 -4.03 5.16
CA CYS A 87 1.11 -3.78 3.73
C CYS A 87 2.03 -2.59 3.42
N LEU A 88 2.51 -2.55 2.18
CA LEU A 88 3.30 -1.45 1.65
C LEU A 88 2.51 -0.82 0.51
N VAL A 89 2.09 0.43 0.69
CA VAL A 89 1.28 1.18 -0.29
C VAL A 89 2.19 2.03 -1.16
N GLU A 90 2.15 1.81 -2.47
CA GLU A 90 2.86 2.62 -3.44
C GLU A 90 1.89 3.65 -4.04
N LEU A 91 2.09 4.93 -3.70
CA LEU A 91 1.23 6.04 -4.10
C LEU A 91 1.68 6.64 -5.43
N GLY A 92 1.56 5.84 -6.49
CA GLY A 92 1.93 6.27 -7.82
C GLY A 92 3.43 6.19 -8.10
N PHE A 93 3.79 6.55 -9.32
CA PHE A 93 5.16 6.46 -9.83
C PHE A 93 5.79 7.85 -9.93
N MET A 94 6.95 8.02 -9.30
CA MET A 94 7.73 9.28 -9.40
C MET A 94 8.17 9.56 -10.85
N SER A 95 8.23 8.53 -11.66
CA SER A 95 8.55 8.63 -13.10
C SER A 95 7.36 9.10 -13.96
N ASN A 96 6.15 9.19 -13.39
CA ASN A 96 4.95 9.59 -14.12
C ASN A 96 4.47 10.99 -13.68
N ALA A 97 4.37 11.91 -14.63
CA ALA A 97 4.00 13.30 -14.35
C ALA A 97 2.60 13.45 -13.76
N ASN A 98 1.63 12.64 -14.22
CA ASN A 98 0.26 12.69 -13.71
C ASN A 98 0.19 12.20 -12.26
N ASP A 99 0.90 11.13 -11.92
CA ASP A 99 0.97 10.64 -10.54
C ASP A 99 1.61 11.68 -9.61
N ASN A 100 2.64 12.38 -10.07
CA ASN A 100 3.26 13.47 -9.31
C ASN A 100 2.31 14.63 -9.05
N ARG A 101 1.47 14.97 -10.02
CA ARG A 101 0.44 15.98 -9.87
C ARG A 101 -0.64 15.54 -8.86
N LEU A 102 -1.11 14.30 -8.99
CA LEU A 102 -2.17 13.75 -8.13
C LEU A 102 -1.77 13.65 -6.67
N ILE A 103 -0.52 13.25 -6.36
CA ILE A 103 -0.07 13.15 -4.97
C ILE A 103 -0.06 14.51 -4.26
N THR A 104 0.11 15.59 -5.00
CA THR A 104 0.05 16.95 -4.47
C THR A 104 -1.39 17.44 -4.37
N GLU A 105 -2.17 17.33 -5.45
CA GLU A 105 -3.54 17.85 -5.51
C GLU A 105 -4.53 17.06 -4.66
N LYS A 106 -4.33 15.75 -4.52
CA LYS A 106 -5.23 14.81 -3.82
C LYS A 106 -4.65 14.30 -2.51
N ARG A 107 -3.74 15.03 -1.90
CA ARG A 107 -3.03 14.58 -0.69
C ARG A 107 -3.97 14.27 0.47
N GLU A 108 -4.94 15.13 0.74
CA GLU A 108 -5.87 14.94 1.86
C GLU A 108 -6.82 13.78 1.61
N GLU A 109 -7.36 13.65 0.40
CA GLU A 109 -8.22 12.52 0.03
C GLU A 109 -7.45 11.20 0.10
N THR A 110 -6.18 11.22 -0.32
CA THR A 110 -5.29 10.05 -0.25
C THR A 110 -5.04 9.63 1.20
N ALA A 111 -4.73 10.59 2.07
CA ALA A 111 -4.51 10.31 3.49
C ALA A 111 -5.79 9.75 4.15
N SER A 112 -6.95 10.33 3.85
CA SER A 112 -8.24 9.84 4.37
C SER A 112 -8.55 8.43 3.87
N ALA A 113 -8.29 8.14 2.60
CA ALA A 113 -8.52 6.81 2.04
C ALA A 113 -7.70 5.74 2.78
N ILE A 114 -6.43 6.02 3.05
CA ILE A 114 -5.56 5.10 3.79
C ILE A 114 -6.06 4.93 5.22
N SER A 115 -6.35 6.03 5.91
CA SER A 115 -6.86 6.02 7.29
C SER A 115 -8.18 5.25 7.40
N ASP A 116 -9.12 5.51 6.51
CA ASP A 116 -10.43 4.85 6.52
C ASP A 116 -10.31 3.35 6.21
N GLY A 117 -9.39 2.97 5.33
CA GLY A 117 -9.09 1.57 5.04
C GLY A 117 -8.53 0.84 6.27
N ILE A 118 -7.62 1.47 6.99
CA ILE A 118 -7.08 0.93 8.25
C ILE A 118 -8.21 0.75 9.28
N MET A 119 -9.05 1.76 9.42
CA MET A 119 -10.16 1.72 10.39
C MET A 119 -11.20 0.65 10.03
N GLU A 120 -11.48 0.45 8.75
CA GLU A 120 -12.36 -0.65 8.31
C GLU A 120 -11.80 -2.00 8.75
N TYR A 121 -10.51 -2.24 8.52
CA TYR A 121 -9.87 -3.47 8.98
C TYR A 121 -9.95 -3.63 10.49
N LEU A 122 -9.55 -2.62 11.25
CA LEU A 122 -9.56 -2.67 12.71
C LEU A 122 -10.96 -2.90 13.27
N ASN A 123 -11.98 -2.26 12.71
CA ASN A 123 -13.37 -2.44 13.10
C ASN A 123 -13.90 -3.84 12.79
N SER A 124 -13.39 -4.48 11.75
CA SER A 124 -13.75 -5.85 11.39
C SER A 124 -13.25 -6.89 12.41
N ARG A 125 -12.27 -6.51 13.25
CA ARG A 125 -11.65 -7.38 14.25
C ARG A 125 -12.29 -7.30 15.64
N LYS A 126 -13.28 -6.44 15.82
CA LYS A 126 -13.99 -6.29 17.11
C LYS A 126 -14.99 -7.40 17.37
#